data_bfd7ca95d762c34166e1406374f8f318
#
_entry.id   bfd7ca95d762c34166e1406374f8f318
#
_cell.length_a   1.000
_cell.length_b   1.000
_cell.length_c   1.000
_cell.angle_alpha   90.00
_cell.angle_beta   90.00
_cell.angle_gamma   90.00
#
_symmetry.space_group_name_H-M   'P 1'
#
loop_
_entity.id
_entity.type
_entity.pdbx_description
1 polymer ?
#
loop_
_entity_poly.entity_id
_entity_poly.type
_entity_poly.pdbx_seq_one_letter_code
_entity_poly.pdbx_strand_id
1 'polypeptide(L)' 'MAYPLDDYDKILLRHLQADARLSQQELGKIAHLSTAAVNRRLKLLQQAGVI' A
#
# COMPACT_ATOMS: atom_id res chain seq x y z
N MET A 1 11.19 -1.57 16.43
CA MET A 1 9.71 -1.55 16.64
C MET A 1 9.01 -1.88 15.33
N ALA A 2 7.99 -2.72 15.37
CA ALA A 2 7.26 -3.08 14.17
C ALA A 2 6.36 -1.91 13.73
N TYR A 3 6.29 -1.69 12.43
CA TYR A 3 5.36 -0.70 11.86
C TYR A 3 3.92 -1.20 12.05
N PRO A 4 3.02 -0.38 12.64
CA PRO A 4 1.64 -0.81 12.87
C PRO A 4 0.86 -0.80 11.55
N LEU A 5 0.57 -1.97 11.02
CA LEU A 5 -0.18 -2.12 9.77
C LEU A 5 -1.68 -2.02 10.07
N ASP A 6 -2.39 -1.16 9.33
CA ASP A 6 -3.84 -1.13 9.35
C ASP A 6 -4.42 -1.99 8.22
N ASP A 7 -5.75 -2.05 8.13
CA ASP A 7 -6.40 -2.87 7.11
C ASP A 7 -6.07 -2.42 5.69
N TYR A 8 -5.93 -1.11 5.47
CA TYR A 8 -5.56 -0.58 4.16
C TYR A 8 -4.16 -1.01 3.76
N ASP A 9 -3.20 -0.95 4.69
CA ASP A 9 -1.83 -1.38 4.43
C ASP A 9 -1.79 -2.86 4.07
N LYS A 10 -2.56 -3.70 4.76
CA LYS A 10 -2.62 -5.13 4.49
C LYS A 10 -3.20 -5.41 3.10
N ILE A 11 -4.23 -4.68 2.70
CA ILE A 11 -4.81 -4.80 1.36
C ILE A 11 -3.78 -4.43 0.30
N LEU A 12 -3.09 -3.31 0.47
CA LEU A 12 -2.08 -2.85 -0.47
C LEU A 12 -0.94 -3.86 -0.60
N LEU A 13 -0.44 -4.36 0.51
CA LEU A 13 0.66 -5.33 0.51
C LEU A 13 0.25 -6.64 -0.16
N ARG A 14 -0.96 -7.14 0.14
CA ARG A 14 -1.46 -8.37 -0.47
C ARG A 14 -1.50 -8.26 -1.98
N HIS A 15 -2.03 -7.17 -2.51
CA HIS A 15 -2.17 -7.00 -3.96
C HIS A 15 -0.81 -6.76 -4.63
N LEU A 16 0.09 -6.05 -3.98
CA LEU A 16 1.44 -5.85 -4.50
C LEU A 16 2.23 -7.16 -4.56
N GLN A 17 2.04 -8.04 -3.58
CA GLN A 17 2.69 -9.34 -3.61
C GLN A 17 2.16 -10.23 -4.74
N ALA A 18 0.88 -10.09 -5.05
CA ALA A 18 0.27 -10.85 -6.14
C ALA A 18 0.69 -10.28 -7.50
N ASP A 19 0.79 -8.96 -7.63
CA ASP A 19 1.20 -8.31 -8.87
C ASP A 19 1.91 -7.00 -8.56
N ALA A 20 3.24 -7.02 -8.61
CA ALA A 20 4.07 -5.86 -8.32
C ALA A 20 3.93 -4.75 -9.38
N ARG A 21 3.24 -5.01 -10.50
CA ARG A 21 3.08 -4.02 -11.57
C ARG A 21 1.82 -3.18 -11.41
N LEU A 22 1.02 -3.42 -10.38
CA LEU A 22 -0.17 -2.61 -10.13
C LEU A 22 0.21 -1.14 -9.93
N SER A 23 -0.51 -0.25 -10.60
CA SER A 23 -0.32 1.17 -10.44
C SER A 23 -0.95 1.65 -9.13
N GLN A 24 -0.53 2.84 -8.67
CA GLN A 24 -1.13 3.43 -7.48
C GLN A 24 -2.62 3.71 -7.68
N GLN A 25 -3.01 4.09 -8.90
CA GLN A 25 -4.41 4.32 -9.24
C GLN A 25 -5.23 3.03 -9.10
N GLU A 26 -4.69 1.92 -9.60
CA GLU A 26 -5.35 0.61 -9.49
C GLU A 26 -5.46 0.17 -8.02
N LEU A 27 -4.39 0.35 -7.26
CA LEU A 27 -4.39 0.04 -5.83
C LEU A 27 -5.43 0.90 -5.09
N GLY A 28 -5.55 2.17 -5.47
CA GLY A 28 -6.56 3.05 -4.88
C GLY A 28 -7.98 2.56 -5.12
N LYS A 29 -8.27 2.07 -6.31
CA LYS A 29 -9.59 1.51 -6.61
C LYS A 29 -9.87 0.26 -5.78
N ILE A 30 -8.86 -0.61 -5.64
CA ILE A 30 -9.00 -1.85 -4.87
C ILE A 30 -9.25 -1.54 -3.39
N ALA A 31 -8.51 -0.59 -2.84
CA ALA A 31 -8.56 -0.27 -1.41
C ALA A 31 -9.55 0.85 -1.06
N HIS A 32 -10.25 1.41 -2.05
CA HIS A 32 -11.15 2.56 -1.87
C HIS A 32 -10.40 3.78 -1.32
N LEU A 33 -9.19 4.01 -1.84
CA LEU A 33 -8.35 5.16 -1.49
C LEU A 33 -8.06 6.00 -2.72
N SER A 34 -7.80 7.29 -2.51
CA SER A 34 -7.28 8.14 -3.58
C SER A 34 -5.85 7.72 -3.94
N THR A 35 -5.42 8.08 -5.14
CA THR A 35 -4.04 7.82 -5.57
C THR A 35 -3.04 8.48 -4.63
N ALA A 36 -3.32 9.69 -4.17
CA ALA A 36 -2.45 10.40 -3.23
C ALA A 36 -2.34 9.65 -1.89
N ALA A 37 -3.45 9.10 -1.41
CA ALA A 37 -3.46 8.32 -0.18
C ALA A 37 -2.64 7.04 -0.32
N VAL A 38 -2.76 6.36 -1.45
CA VAL A 38 -1.95 5.17 -1.74
C VAL A 38 -0.47 5.52 -1.75
N ASN A 39 -0.10 6.59 -2.46
CA ASN A 39 1.29 7.05 -2.53
C ASN A 39 1.86 7.29 -1.14
N ARG A 40 1.12 7.99 -0.30
CA ARG A 40 1.53 8.31 1.06
C ARG A 40 1.77 7.03 1.87
N ARG A 41 0.86 6.08 1.79
CA ARG A 41 0.98 4.82 2.54
C ARG A 41 2.17 4.01 2.05
N LEU A 42 2.38 3.93 0.73
CA LEU A 42 3.52 3.19 0.18
C LEU A 42 4.85 3.80 0.64
N LYS A 43 4.95 5.12 0.68
CA LYS A 43 6.16 5.78 1.17
C LYS A 43 6.44 5.43 2.64
N LEU A 44 5.40 5.45 3.48
CA LEU A 44 5.54 5.09 4.88
C LEU A 44 5.99 3.64 5.05
N LEU A 45 5.41 2.73 4.26
CA LEU A 45 5.78 1.33 4.29
C LEU A 45 7.22 1.10 3.85
N GLN A 46 7.69 1.84 2.84
CA GLN A 46 9.08 1.78 2.40
C GLN A 46 10.02 2.29 3.48
N GLN A 47 9.68 3.42 4.11
CA GLN A 47 10.50 4.00 5.17
C GLN A 47 10.58 3.07 6.39
N ALA A 48 9.52 2.33 6.66
CA ALA A 48 9.48 1.39 7.77
C ALA A 48 10.17 0.05 7.44
N GLY A 49 10.62 -0.13 6.21
CA GLY A 49 11.27 -1.37 5.79
C GLY A 49 10.33 -2.52 5.56
N VAL A 50 9.02 -2.26 5.41
CA VAL A 50 8.02 -3.30 5.14
C VAL A 50 8.07 -3.75 3.68
N ILE A 51 8.39 -2.84 2.78
CA ILE A 51 8.57 -3.12 1.36
C ILE A 51 9.86 -2.49 0.86
#